data_5e454900e58361868075600ee4cce237
#
_entry.id   5e454900e58361868075600ee4cce237
#
_cell.length_a   1.000
_cell.length_b   1.000
_cell.length_c   1.000
_cell.angle_alpha   90.00
_cell.angle_beta   90.00
_cell.angle_gamma   90.00
#
_symmetry.space_group_name_H-M   'P 1'
#
loop_
_entity.id
_entity.type
_entity.pdbx_description
1 polymer ?
#
loop_
_entity_poly.entity_id
_entity_poly.type
_entity_poly.pdbx_seq_one_letter_code
_entity_poly.pdbx_strand_id
1 'polypeptide(L)'
;MNPTLERWFCRIYLFMLYTYPRPFRLRFGGEMQQVFRDRCRHVSHTPSRLPVMRFVFGTAADWLSTAFRERFASIDLRAIRSAGRKQTPRGFVAEWSLTIITFLFFTTTLVQAYVIPTASMEGNLRIGDHVLVDRVAYADPGPFKHLLPYHDVAHGDIVVFPYPEDIRQTYVKRVIGLPGDRLHLADKQVIRNGRRLVEPYTRHIATYPDPYRDDFPTAPGAYTTPRGRAMFADHVRDGEVAVPPGFLFVMGDNRENSADSRYWGFVPRETVLGKPLVVYWSYDAPTNDLEDWNVAHFVDLAQHFFTRTRWDRTFLIPRSQAAQETGGGQ
;
A
#
# COMPACT_ATOMS: atom_id res chain seq x y z
N MET A 1 -13.87 0.50 16.50
CA MET A 1 -13.39 -0.83 16.04
C MET A 1 -14.42 -1.87 16.44
N ASN A 2 -14.76 -2.84 15.56
CA ASN A 2 -15.75 -3.87 15.85
C ASN A 2 -15.21 -4.78 16.98
N PRO A 3 -16.03 -5.23 17.98
CA PRO A 3 -15.60 -6.12 19.07
C PRO A 3 -15.00 -7.45 18.59
N THR A 4 -15.30 -7.86 17.37
CA THR A 4 -14.70 -9.03 16.73
C THR A 4 -13.24 -8.78 16.36
N LEU A 5 -12.92 -7.56 15.90
CA LEU A 5 -11.58 -7.13 15.52
C LEU A 5 -10.68 -7.00 16.77
N GLU A 6 -11.20 -6.48 17.87
CA GLU A 6 -10.50 -6.43 19.16
C GLU A 6 -10.08 -7.82 19.63
N ARG A 7 -11.00 -8.79 19.57
CA ARG A 7 -10.71 -10.19 19.93
C ARG A 7 -9.64 -10.82 19.05
N TRP A 8 -9.64 -10.49 17.77
CA TRP A 8 -8.66 -10.99 16.80
C TRP A 8 -7.27 -10.41 17.06
N PHE A 9 -7.15 -9.09 17.26
CA PHE A 9 -5.88 -8.46 17.64
C PHE A 9 -5.33 -9.00 18.96
N CYS A 10 -6.18 -9.25 19.94
CA CYS A 10 -5.76 -9.86 21.19
C CYS A 10 -5.23 -11.29 21.01
N ARG A 11 -5.82 -12.08 20.10
CA ARG A 11 -5.33 -13.43 19.78
C ARG A 11 -3.97 -13.39 19.06
N ILE A 12 -3.81 -12.49 18.10
CA ILE A 12 -2.51 -12.30 17.43
C ILE A 12 -1.45 -11.90 18.46
N TYR A 13 -1.77 -10.94 19.32
CA TYR A 13 -0.82 -10.50 20.35
C TYR A 13 -0.44 -11.63 21.31
N LEU A 14 -1.37 -12.48 21.69
CA LEU A 14 -1.08 -13.68 22.46
C LEU A 14 -0.10 -14.59 21.73
N PHE A 15 -0.28 -14.79 20.43
CA PHE A 15 0.66 -15.57 19.62
C PHE A 15 2.05 -14.89 19.55
N MET A 16 2.07 -13.57 19.39
CA MET A 16 3.33 -12.80 19.42
C MET A 16 4.06 -12.94 20.76
N LEU A 17 3.37 -13.09 21.89
CA LEU A 17 3.99 -13.32 23.20
C LEU A 17 4.81 -14.63 23.27
N TYR A 18 4.50 -15.63 22.42
CA TYR A 18 5.29 -16.86 22.37
C TYR A 18 6.71 -16.67 21.81
N THR A 19 6.97 -15.55 21.15
CA THR A 19 8.34 -15.22 20.66
C THR A 19 9.28 -14.79 21.77
N TYR A 20 8.76 -14.40 22.95
CA TYR A 20 9.58 -14.08 24.11
C TYR A 20 10.12 -15.33 24.82
N PRO A 21 11.29 -15.26 25.47
CA PRO A 21 11.83 -16.33 26.30
C PRO A 21 10.81 -16.78 27.37
N ARG A 22 10.74 -18.09 27.60
CA ARG A 22 9.78 -18.67 28.57
C ARG A 22 9.79 -18.02 29.97
N PRO A 23 10.95 -17.68 30.58
CA PRO A 23 10.98 -17.00 31.88
C PRO A 23 10.35 -15.60 31.83
N PHE A 24 10.61 -14.83 30.77
CA PHE A 24 10.06 -13.51 30.57
C PHE A 24 8.53 -13.58 30.41
N ARG A 25 8.06 -14.50 29.55
CA ARG A 25 6.62 -14.69 29.29
C ARG A 25 5.85 -15.10 30.54
N LEU A 26 6.42 -15.99 31.38
CA LEU A 26 5.78 -16.40 32.64
C LEU A 26 5.67 -15.25 33.63
N ARG A 27 6.65 -14.33 33.64
CA ARG A 27 6.68 -13.19 34.57
C ARG A 27 5.82 -12.03 34.11
N PHE A 28 5.85 -11.66 32.82
CA PHE A 28 5.26 -10.43 32.29
C PHE A 28 4.11 -10.65 31.31
N GLY A 29 3.89 -11.86 30.82
CA GLY A 29 2.92 -12.14 29.74
C GLY A 29 1.50 -11.75 30.08
N GLY A 30 1.07 -11.90 31.34
CA GLY A 30 -0.26 -11.50 31.79
C GLY A 30 -0.45 -9.98 31.78
N GLU A 31 0.53 -9.25 32.31
CA GLU A 31 0.50 -7.79 32.33
C GLU A 31 0.54 -7.19 30.92
N MET A 32 1.40 -7.71 30.06
CA MET A 32 1.51 -7.29 28.65
C MET A 32 0.18 -7.51 27.90
N GLN A 33 -0.49 -8.63 28.12
CA GLN A 33 -1.78 -8.91 27.51
C GLN A 33 -2.86 -7.93 28.02
N GLN A 34 -2.84 -7.60 29.29
CA GLN A 34 -3.81 -6.64 29.85
C GLN A 34 -3.60 -5.24 29.29
N VAL A 35 -2.36 -4.74 29.28
CA VAL A 35 -2.00 -3.43 28.71
C VAL A 35 -2.36 -3.34 27.23
N PHE A 36 -2.11 -4.41 26.48
CA PHE A 36 -2.47 -4.46 25.06
C PHE A 36 -3.99 -4.38 24.87
N ARG A 37 -4.76 -5.13 25.65
CA ARG A 37 -6.23 -5.12 25.60
C ARG A 37 -6.81 -3.74 25.93
N ASP A 38 -6.27 -3.09 26.97
CA ASP A 38 -6.73 -1.76 27.37
C ASP A 38 -6.41 -0.69 26.31
N ARG A 39 -5.23 -0.78 25.68
CA ARG A 39 -4.88 0.08 24.54
C ARG A 39 -5.77 -0.19 23.32
N CYS A 40 -6.10 -1.45 23.00
CA CYS A 40 -7.03 -1.79 21.93
C CYS A 40 -8.41 -1.14 22.16
N ARG A 41 -8.92 -1.19 23.38
CA ARG A 41 -10.19 -0.56 23.76
C ARG A 41 -10.13 0.97 23.60
N HIS A 42 -9.06 1.59 24.07
CA HIS A 42 -8.89 3.03 23.96
C HIS A 42 -8.89 3.49 22.48
N VAL A 43 -8.14 2.79 21.64
CA VAL A 43 -8.06 3.08 20.19
C VAL A 43 -9.38 2.76 19.48
N SER A 44 -10.18 1.81 19.97
CA SER A 44 -11.47 1.44 19.35
C SER A 44 -12.54 2.52 19.45
N HIS A 45 -12.45 3.43 20.41
CA HIS A 45 -13.38 4.55 20.58
C HIS A 45 -13.06 5.76 19.69
N THR A 46 -11.95 5.76 18.97
CA THR A 46 -11.56 6.88 18.11
C THR A 46 -12.05 6.62 16.67
N PRO A 47 -12.82 7.52 16.05
CA PRO A 47 -13.44 7.30 14.74
C PRO A 47 -12.46 7.33 13.56
N SER A 48 -11.18 7.70 13.77
CA SER A 48 -10.19 7.79 12.71
C SER A 48 -9.29 6.53 12.64
N ARG A 49 -8.81 6.20 11.43
CA ARG A 49 -7.94 5.04 11.20
C ARG A 49 -6.47 5.28 11.58
N LEU A 50 -6.05 6.53 11.63
CA LEU A 50 -4.69 6.94 11.94
C LEU A 50 -4.19 6.40 13.30
N PRO A 51 -4.96 6.52 14.40
CA PRO A 51 -4.60 5.96 15.70
C PRO A 51 -4.49 4.44 15.68
N VAL A 52 -5.34 3.74 14.91
CA VAL A 52 -5.30 2.28 14.79
C VAL A 52 -4.01 1.83 14.11
N MET A 53 -3.63 2.47 13.03
CA MET A 53 -2.39 2.17 12.30
C MET A 53 -1.17 2.47 13.16
N ARG A 54 -1.12 3.66 13.78
CA ARG A 54 -0.03 4.04 14.70
C ARG A 54 0.09 3.06 15.87
N PHE A 55 -1.04 2.56 16.35
CA PHE A 55 -1.07 1.54 17.39
C PHE A 55 -0.49 0.21 16.89
N VAL A 56 -0.91 -0.30 15.72
CA VAL A 56 -0.42 -1.56 15.15
C VAL A 56 1.07 -1.49 14.85
N PHE A 57 1.52 -0.45 14.16
CA PHE A 57 2.95 -0.28 13.85
C PHE A 57 3.79 -0.03 15.10
N GLY A 58 3.30 0.80 16.03
CA GLY A 58 3.98 1.02 17.30
C GLY A 58 4.11 -0.26 18.12
N THR A 59 3.05 -1.07 18.17
CA THR A 59 3.07 -2.37 18.86
C THR A 59 3.99 -3.37 18.18
N ALA A 60 4.01 -3.43 16.86
CA ALA A 60 4.91 -4.30 16.11
C ALA A 60 6.38 -3.89 16.27
N ALA A 61 6.69 -2.60 16.21
CA ALA A 61 8.04 -2.09 16.43
C ALA A 61 8.52 -2.30 17.86
N ASP A 62 7.66 -2.05 18.85
CA ASP A 62 7.95 -2.27 20.27
C ASP A 62 8.17 -3.77 20.56
N TRP A 63 7.31 -4.62 20.00
CA TRP A 63 7.46 -6.06 20.07
C TRP A 63 8.76 -6.54 19.45
N LEU A 64 9.10 -6.12 18.23
CA LEU A 64 10.33 -6.51 17.54
C LEU A 64 11.56 -6.08 18.36
N SER A 65 11.60 -4.81 18.78
CA SER A 65 12.75 -4.26 19.53
C SER A 65 12.91 -4.94 20.87
N THR A 66 11.80 -5.18 21.57
CA THR A 66 11.81 -5.79 22.91
C THR A 66 12.09 -7.28 22.83
N ALA A 67 11.46 -8.02 21.92
CA ALA A 67 11.71 -9.43 21.72
C ALA A 67 13.17 -9.70 21.32
N PHE A 68 13.70 -8.85 20.42
CA PHE A 68 15.12 -8.89 20.04
C PHE A 68 16.03 -8.60 21.23
N ARG A 69 15.77 -7.51 21.95
CA ARG A 69 16.58 -7.13 23.11
C ARG A 69 16.55 -8.20 24.22
N GLU A 70 15.38 -8.74 24.56
CA GLU A 70 15.25 -9.79 25.57
C GLU A 70 15.91 -11.11 25.15
N ARG A 71 15.88 -11.43 23.86
CA ARG A 71 16.61 -12.60 23.34
C ARG A 71 18.12 -12.38 23.32
N PHE A 72 18.60 -11.18 22.99
CA PHE A 72 20.03 -10.86 23.07
C PHE A 72 20.50 -10.69 24.52
N ALA A 73 19.69 -10.13 25.41
CA ALA A 73 20.01 -10.05 26.82
C ALA A 73 20.07 -11.45 27.50
N SER A 74 19.29 -12.41 26.97
CA SER A 74 19.36 -13.82 27.40
C SER A 74 20.61 -14.55 26.86
N ILE A 75 21.35 -13.97 25.94
CA ILE A 75 22.70 -14.40 25.52
C ILE A 75 23.73 -13.73 26.45
N ASP A 76 23.61 -13.99 27.73
CA ASP A 76 24.69 -13.68 28.64
C ASP A 76 25.85 -14.64 28.34
N LEU A 77 26.89 -14.11 27.68
CA LEU A 77 28.11 -14.86 27.37
C LEU A 77 28.79 -15.44 28.64
N ARG A 78 28.46 -14.92 29.83
CA ARG A 78 28.86 -15.49 31.12
C ARG A 78 27.98 -16.67 31.52
N ALA A 79 26.67 -16.67 31.14
CA ALA A 79 25.77 -17.79 31.37
C ALA A 79 26.09 -18.98 30.44
N ILE A 80 26.62 -18.75 29.26
CA ILE A 80 27.13 -19.80 28.36
C ILE A 80 28.34 -20.52 29.02
N ARG A 81 29.08 -19.83 29.86
CA ARG A 81 30.26 -20.38 30.54
C ARG A 81 29.92 -21.08 31.87
N SER A 82 28.80 -20.74 32.51
CA SER A 82 28.45 -21.25 33.85
C SER A 82 27.23 -22.18 33.91
N ALA A 83 26.36 -22.17 32.92
CA ALA A 83 25.17 -23.01 32.92
C ALA A 83 25.34 -24.18 31.93
N GLY A 84 25.88 -25.29 32.41
CA GLY A 84 25.81 -26.60 31.76
C GLY A 84 24.39 -27.15 31.58
N ARG A 85 23.41 -26.30 31.33
CA ARG A 85 22.03 -26.68 31.01
C ARG A 85 21.79 -26.40 29.54
N LYS A 86 22.02 -27.41 28.75
CA LYS A 86 21.81 -27.62 27.34
C LYS A 86 20.54 -26.91 26.82
N GLN A 87 20.64 -25.66 26.35
CA GLN A 87 19.84 -25.29 25.22
C GLN A 87 20.44 -26.06 24.04
N THR A 88 19.74 -27.10 23.60
CA THR A 88 20.21 -27.87 22.45
C THR A 88 20.25 -26.89 21.26
N PRO A 89 21.29 -26.94 20.42
CA PRO A 89 21.34 -26.10 19.19
C PRO A 89 20.04 -26.15 18.37
N ARG A 90 19.32 -27.28 18.45
CA ARG A 90 18.01 -27.49 17.85
C ARG A 90 16.92 -26.58 18.42
N GLY A 91 16.90 -26.32 19.74
CA GLY A 91 15.93 -25.41 20.35
C GLY A 91 16.14 -23.95 19.95
N PHE A 92 17.40 -23.51 19.87
CA PHE A 92 17.77 -22.19 19.38
C PHE A 92 17.33 -21.98 17.92
N VAL A 93 17.67 -22.93 17.03
CA VAL A 93 17.28 -22.86 15.61
C VAL A 93 15.75 -22.87 15.46
N ALA A 94 15.04 -23.71 16.19
CA ALA A 94 13.57 -23.77 16.12
C ALA A 94 12.89 -22.46 16.57
N GLU A 95 13.41 -21.82 17.62
CA GLU A 95 12.87 -20.55 18.10
C GLU A 95 13.12 -19.39 17.12
N TRP A 96 14.31 -19.33 16.52
CA TRP A 96 14.61 -18.33 15.49
C TRP A 96 13.81 -18.58 14.20
N SER A 97 13.69 -19.84 13.78
CA SER A 97 12.89 -20.20 12.62
C SER A 97 11.43 -19.78 12.79
N LEU A 98 10.82 -20.02 13.95
CA LEU A 98 9.44 -19.59 14.20
C LEU A 98 9.30 -18.06 14.13
N THR A 99 10.26 -17.32 14.69
CA THR A 99 10.25 -15.86 14.66
C THR A 99 10.38 -15.33 13.22
N ILE A 100 11.32 -15.89 12.47
CA ILE A 100 11.54 -15.52 11.05
C ILE A 100 10.32 -15.88 10.23
N ILE A 101 9.77 -17.08 10.35
CA ILE A 101 8.58 -17.52 9.61
C ILE A 101 7.39 -16.61 9.95
N THR A 102 7.18 -16.31 11.22
CA THR A 102 6.10 -15.41 11.65
C THR A 102 6.28 -14.01 11.07
N PHE A 103 7.48 -13.46 11.12
CA PHE A 103 7.81 -12.15 10.55
C PHE A 103 7.59 -12.15 9.03
N LEU A 104 8.11 -13.16 8.32
CA LEU A 104 7.92 -13.29 6.87
C LEU A 104 6.45 -13.45 6.52
N PHE A 105 5.70 -14.26 7.26
CA PHE A 105 4.26 -14.40 7.04
C PHE A 105 3.53 -13.06 7.14
N PHE A 106 3.78 -12.28 8.18
CA PHE A 106 3.15 -10.97 8.34
C PHE A 106 3.56 -9.98 7.26
N THR A 107 4.84 -9.91 6.94
CA THR A 107 5.37 -8.95 5.95
C THR A 107 4.98 -9.31 4.51
N THR A 108 4.82 -10.59 4.20
CA THR A 108 4.44 -11.03 2.84
C THR A 108 2.93 -11.09 2.63
N THR A 109 2.15 -11.35 3.69
CA THR A 109 0.70 -11.59 3.56
C THR A 109 -0.11 -10.31 3.82
N LEU A 110 0.26 -9.51 4.79
CA LEU A 110 -0.54 -8.34 5.20
C LEU A 110 -0.04 -7.05 4.59
N VAL A 111 1.28 -6.87 4.51
CA VAL A 111 1.89 -5.62 4.07
C VAL A 111 3.09 -5.92 3.19
N GLN A 112 3.12 -5.31 2.02
CA GLN A 112 4.25 -5.45 1.08
C GLN A 112 4.88 -4.08 0.80
N ALA A 113 6.22 -4.05 0.76
CA ALA A 113 6.98 -2.86 0.42
C ALA A 113 7.15 -2.76 -1.10
N TYR A 114 6.97 -1.56 -1.63
CA TYR A 114 7.22 -1.20 -3.04
C TYR A 114 8.01 0.09 -3.13
N VAL A 115 8.77 0.23 -4.20
CA VAL A 115 9.43 1.49 -4.57
C VAL A 115 8.65 2.11 -5.72
N ILE A 116 8.49 3.43 -5.70
CA ILE A 116 7.83 4.17 -6.77
C ILE A 116 8.88 4.59 -7.82
N PRO A 117 8.87 3.96 -9.01
CA PRO A 117 9.92 4.23 -10.01
C PRO A 117 9.54 5.34 -10.98
N THR A 118 8.28 5.81 -11.01
CA THR A 118 7.78 6.73 -12.03
C THR A 118 7.09 7.95 -11.44
N ALA A 119 7.09 9.06 -12.19
CA ALA A 119 6.45 10.31 -11.82
C ALA A 119 4.94 10.35 -12.06
N SER A 120 4.30 9.25 -12.44
CA SER A 120 2.88 9.24 -12.84
C SER A 120 1.89 9.60 -11.72
N MET A 121 2.30 9.46 -10.46
CA MET A 121 1.53 9.85 -9.28
C MET A 121 2.15 11.06 -8.57
N GLU A 122 2.99 11.83 -9.28
CA GLU A 122 3.67 12.99 -8.72
C GLU A 122 2.67 14.06 -8.28
N GLY A 123 2.89 14.59 -7.10
CA GLY A 123 1.93 15.38 -6.33
C GLY A 123 1.54 14.65 -5.05
N ASN A 124 1.33 13.34 -5.12
CA ASN A 124 1.04 12.47 -3.97
C ASN A 124 2.20 11.50 -3.68
N LEU A 125 2.63 10.74 -4.70
CA LEU A 125 3.79 9.84 -4.62
C LEU A 125 4.87 10.32 -5.60
N ARG A 126 6.14 10.31 -5.16
CA ARG A 126 7.30 10.74 -5.95
C ARG A 126 8.20 9.55 -6.26
N ILE A 127 9.01 9.69 -7.31
CA ILE A 127 10.09 8.73 -7.60
C ILE A 127 10.99 8.58 -6.36
N GLY A 128 11.30 7.34 -5.99
CA GLY A 128 12.11 7.01 -4.81
C GLY A 128 11.34 6.96 -3.50
N ASP A 129 10.02 7.13 -3.51
CA ASP A 129 9.19 6.82 -2.35
C ASP A 129 9.11 5.30 -2.15
N HIS A 130 9.45 4.84 -0.96
CA HIS A 130 9.29 3.46 -0.52
C HIS A 130 7.99 3.36 0.26
N VAL A 131 7.03 2.62 -0.28
CA VAL A 131 5.65 2.60 0.18
C VAL A 131 5.29 1.24 0.75
N LEU A 132 4.67 1.22 1.92
CA LEU A 132 4.00 0.03 2.43
C LEU A 132 2.59 -0.06 1.85
N VAL A 133 2.25 -1.21 1.31
CA VAL A 133 0.96 -1.49 0.69
C VAL A 133 0.19 -2.49 1.53
N ASP A 134 -1.03 -2.13 1.92
CA ASP A 134 -1.99 -3.00 2.58
C ASP A 134 -2.61 -3.95 1.54
N ARG A 135 -2.28 -5.22 1.64
CA ARG A 135 -2.79 -6.26 0.74
C ARG A 135 -4.15 -6.82 1.16
N VAL A 136 -4.54 -6.56 2.40
CA VAL A 136 -5.80 -7.08 2.96
C VAL A 136 -6.97 -6.16 2.64
N ALA A 137 -6.72 -4.87 2.44
CA ALA A 137 -7.76 -3.86 2.24
C ALA A 137 -8.75 -4.22 1.12
N TYR A 138 -8.26 -4.80 0.02
CA TYR A 138 -9.04 -5.13 -1.17
C TYR A 138 -9.05 -6.64 -1.50
N ALA A 139 -8.46 -7.47 -0.66
CA ALA A 139 -8.48 -8.91 -0.87
C ALA A 139 -9.93 -9.44 -0.86
N ASP A 140 -10.20 -10.50 -1.62
CA ASP A 140 -11.48 -11.19 -1.50
C ASP A 140 -11.60 -11.76 -0.08
N PRO A 141 -12.59 -11.31 0.70
CA PRO A 141 -12.71 -11.72 2.10
C PRO A 141 -13.10 -13.19 2.25
N GLY A 142 -13.59 -13.87 1.20
CA GLY A 142 -14.07 -15.24 1.26
C GLY A 142 -14.94 -15.48 2.49
N PRO A 143 -14.79 -16.64 3.17
CA PRO A 143 -15.54 -16.93 4.40
C PRO A 143 -15.13 -16.06 5.60
N PHE A 144 -14.03 -15.31 5.48
CA PHE A 144 -13.47 -14.46 6.55
C PHE A 144 -13.91 -13.00 6.47
N LYS A 145 -14.93 -12.68 5.68
CA LYS A 145 -15.47 -11.33 5.47
C LYS A 145 -15.70 -10.52 6.76
N HIS A 146 -16.02 -11.20 7.87
CA HIS A 146 -16.28 -10.55 9.15
C HIS A 146 -15.03 -10.43 10.04
N LEU A 147 -13.90 -11.01 9.64
CA LEU A 147 -12.66 -11.02 10.43
C LEU A 147 -11.62 -10.01 9.94
N LEU A 148 -11.61 -9.70 8.66
CA LEU A 148 -10.62 -8.82 8.04
C LEU A 148 -11.22 -7.43 7.76
N PRO A 149 -10.45 -6.35 7.82
CA PRO A 149 -10.88 -4.99 7.52
C PRO A 149 -11.00 -4.78 6.00
N TYR A 150 -11.80 -5.62 5.36
CA TYR A 150 -12.07 -5.55 3.94
C TYR A 150 -12.89 -4.31 3.59
N HIS A 151 -12.52 -3.69 2.49
CA HIS A 151 -13.27 -2.61 1.86
C HIS A 151 -13.36 -2.88 0.38
N ASP A 152 -14.47 -2.53 -0.21
CA ASP A 152 -14.50 -2.47 -1.66
C ASP A 152 -13.72 -1.26 -2.17
N VAL A 153 -13.23 -1.36 -3.41
CA VAL A 153 -12.53 -0.24 -4.06
C VAL A 153 -13.52 0.90 -4.27
N ALA A 154 -13.13 2.10 -3.87
CA ALA A 154 -13.94 3.30 -4.00
C ALA A 154 -13.31 4.30 -4.98
N HIS A 155 -14.13 5.24 -5.49
CA HIS A 155 -13.62 6.36 -6.26
C HIS A 155 -12.56 7.14 -5.48
N GLY A 156 -11.48 7.52 -6.15
CA GLY A 156 -10.38 8.27 -5.57
C GLY A 156 -9.40 7.43 -4.76
N ASP A 157 -9.64 6.14 -4.60
CA ASP A 157 -8.65 5.25 -3.99
C ASP A 157 -7.41 5.13 -4.87
N ILE A 158 -6.25 5.11 -4.22
CA ILE A 158 -4.99 4.77 -4.89
C ILE A 158 -4.82 3.26 -4.80
N VAL A 159 -4.67 2.61 -5.93
CA VAL A 159 -4.54 1.15 -6.02
C VAL A 159 -3.20 0.75 -6.59
N VAL A 160 -2.67 -0.36 -6.08
CA VAL A 160 -1.47 -1.04 -6.58
C VAL A 160 -1.91 -2.30 -7.29
N PHE A 161 -1.43 -2.52 -8.50
CA PHE A 161 -1.82 -3.64 -9.35
C PHE A 161 -0.72 -3.99 -10.36
N PRO A 162 -0.65 -5.23 -10.87
CA PRO A 162 0.25 -5.59 -11.95
C PRO A 162 -0.20 -4.91 -13.25
N TYR A 163 0.77 -4.42 -14.02
CA TYR A 163 0.49 -3.79 -15.32
C TYR A 163 -0.20 -4.79 -16.27
N PRO A 164 -1.36 -4.47 -16.86
CA PRO A 164 -2.14 -5.44 -17.62
C PRO A 164 -1.47 -6.00 -18.87
N GLU A 165 -0.47 -5.30 -19.43
CA GLU A 165 0.30 -5.77 -20.60
C GLU A 165 1.58 -6.52 -20.21
N ASP A 166 2.11 -6.28 -19.00
CA ASP A 166 3.27 -7.01 -18.46
C ASP A 166 3.14 -7.15 -16.93
N ILE A 167 2.63 -8.28 -16.49
CA ILE A 167 2.37 -8.57 -15.06
C ILE A 167 3.61 -8.55 -14.16
N ARG A 168 4.81 -8.50 -14.73
CA ARG A 168 6.07 -8.36 -13.95
C ARG A 168 6.26 -6.94 -13.44
N GLN A 169 5.61 -5.96 -14.04
CA GLN A 169 5.64 -4.57 -13.62
C GLN A 169 4.46 -4.28 -12.69
N THR A 170 4.72 -3.56 -11.63
CA THR A 170 3.67 -3.11 -10.69
C THR A 170 3.42 -1.62 -10.87
N TYR A 171 2.16 -1.28 -11.08
CA TYR A 171 1.72 0.10 -11.27
C TYR A 171 0.91 0.60 -10.07
N VAL A 172 0.99 1.90 -9.86
CA VAL A 172 0.19 2.63 -8.87
C VAL A 172 -0.58 3.72 -9.60
N LYS A 173 -1.91 3.72 -9.47
CA LYS A 173 -2.81 4.70 -10.10
C LYS A 173 -3.98 5.00 -9.17
N ARG A 174 -4.73 6.06 -9.51
CA ARG A 174 -5.96 6.44 -8.82
C ARG A 174 -7.18 5.94 -9.57
N VAL A 175 -8.15 5.41 -8.83
CA VAL A 175 -9.42 4.94 -9.36
C VAL A 175 -10.32 6.16 -9.67
N ILE A 176 -10.64 6.30 -10.94
CA ILE A 176 -11.51 7.37 -11.47
C ILE A 176 -12.90 6.83 -11.78
N GLY A 177 -12.97 5.60 -12.34
CA GLY A 177 -14.23 4.95 -12.69
C GLY A 177 -14.35 3.56 -12.09
N LEU A 178 -15.53 3.28 -11.57
CA LEU A 178 -16.00 1.98 -11.06
C LEU A 178 -16.94 1.33 -12.08
N PRO A 179 -17.24 0.02 -11.95
CA PRO A 179 -18.20 -0.67 -12.81
C PRO A 179 -19.51 0.10 -12.94
N GLY A 180 -19.93 0.34 -14.19
CA GLY A 180 -21.16 1.09 -14.52
C GLY A 180 -20.96 2.59 -14.73
N ASP A 181 -19.80 3.16 -14.39
CA ASP A 181 -19.52 4.57 -14.68
C ASP A 181 -19.32 4.81 -16.19
N ARG A 182 -19.75 5.98 -16.64
CA ARG A 182 -19.49 6.54 -17.97
C ARG A 182 -18.53 7.73 -17.81
N LEU A 183 -17.45 7.71 -18.57
CA LEU A 183 -16.34 8.66 -18.42
C LEU A 183 -15.97 9.29 -19.76
N HIS A 184 -15.72 10.59 -19.74
CA HIS A 184 -14.98 11.27 -20.78
C HIS A 184 -14.15 12.41 -20.19
N LEU A 185 -13.16 12.87 -20.93
CA LEU A 185 -12.40 14.07 -20.61
C LEU A 185 -12.75 15.14 -21.66
N ALA A 186 -12.96 16.35 -21.20
CA ALA A 186 -13.07 17.53 -22.02
C ALA A 186 -12.17 18.61 -21.42
N ASP A 187 -11.26 19.13 -22.24
CA ASP A 187 -10.29 20.15 -21.82
C ASP A 187 -9.58 19.77 -20.50
N LYS A 188 -9.01 18.56 -20.46
CA LYS A 188 -8.28 17.96 -19.31
C LYS A 188 -9.14 17.62 -18.08
N GLN A 189 -10.41 17.97 -18.08
CA GLN A 189 -11.32 17.72 -16.95
C GLN A 189 -12.05 16.40 -17.12
N VAL A 190 -12.07 15.60 -16.10
CA VAL A 190 -12.84 14.36 -16.07
C VAL A 190 -14.31 14.66 -15.83
N ILE A 191 -15.15 14.10 -16.68
CA ILE A 191 -16.61 14.10 -16.54
C ILE A 191 -17.03 12.65 -16.32
N ARG A 192 -17.71 12.40 -15.20
CA ARG A 192 -18.20 11.08 -14.82
C ARG A 192 -19.71 11.14 -14.65
N ASN A 193 -20.41 10.28 -15.37
CA ASN A 193 -21.87 10.21 -15.35
C ASN A 193 -22.54 11.59 -15.61
N GLY A 194 -21.99 12.34 -16.55
CA GLY A 194 -22.44 13.69 -16.92
C GLY A 194 -22.06 14.79 -15.91
N ARG A 195 -21.32 14.48 -14.87
CA ARG A 195 -20.89 15.46 -13.85
C ARG A 195 -19.39 15.69 -13.91
N ARG A 196 -18.99 16.96 -13.90
CA ARG A 196 -17.59 17.37 -13.88
C ARG A 196 -16.97 17.10 -12.51
N LEU A 197 -15.79 16.50 -12.49
CA LEU A 197 -15.08 16.20 -11.26
C LEU A 197 -14.11 17.33 -10.89
N VAL A 198 -14.12 17.75 -9.62
CA VAL A 198 -13.10 18.61 -9.04
C VAL A 198 -12.05 17.74 -8.40
N GLU A 199 -10.84 17.74 -8.95
CA GLU A 199 -9.76 16.82 -8.61
C GLU A 199 -8.54 17.57 -8.06
N PRO A 200 -8.53 17.93 -6.76
CA PRO A 200 -7.50 18.78 -6.16
C PRO A 200 -6.12 18.10 -6.07
N TYR A 201 -6.06 16.83 -6.36
CA TYR A 201 -4.83 16.02 -6.35
C TYR A 201 -4.12 15.97 -7.71
N THR A 202 -4.76 16.46 -8.78
CA THR A 202 -4.19 16.41 -10.12
C THR A 202 -3.07 17.43 -10.30
N ARG A 203 -2.08 17.04 -11.09
CA ARG A 203 -1.00 17.90 -11.53
C ARG A 203 -1.03 17.99 -13.07
N HIS A 204 -1.03 19.22 -13.55
CA HIS A 204 -0.98 19.58 -14.97
C HIS A 204 0.34 20.29 -15.24
N ILE A 205 1.20 19.71 -16.09
CA ILE A 205 2.55 20.22 -16.37
C ILE A 205 2.75 20.60 -17.84
N ALA A 206 1.94 20.04 -18.74
CA ALA A 206 2.09 20.34 -20.16
C ALA A 206 1.44 21.66 -20.53
N THR A 207 2.21 22.48 -21.25
CA THR A 207 1.77 23.78 -21.77
C THR A 207 1.14 23.68 -23.16
N TYR A 208 1.30 22.53 -23.84
CA TYR A 208 0.72 22.29 -25.17
C TYR A 208 -0.45 21.32 -25.07
N PRO A 209 -1.53 21.57 -25.88
CA PRO A 209 -2.67 20.68 -25.92
C PRO A 209 -2.31 19.37 -26.64
N ASP A 210 -2.89 18.28 -26.17
CA ASP A 210 -2.86 16.98 -26.83
C ASP A 210 -4.29 16.45 -26.85
N PRO A 211 -4.97 16.45 -28.03
CA PRO A 211 -6.38 16.08 -28.11
C PRO A 211 -6.69 14.68 -27.62
N TYR A 212 -5.76 13.72 -27.79
CA TYR A 212 -5.97 12.36 -27.31
C TYR A 212 -5.94 12.29 -25.78
N ARG A 213 -5.02 12.99 -25.18
CA ARG A 213 -4.83 13.01 -23.73
C ARG A 213 -5.87 13.88 -23.02
N ASP A 214 -6.17 15.04 -23.61
CA ASP A 214 -6.93 16.11 -22.99
C ASP A 214 -8.44 15.97 -23.23
N ASP A 215 -8.84 15.35 -24.38
CA ASP A 215 -10.22 15.15 -24.81
C ASP A 215 -10.53 13.66 -25.11
N PHE A 216 -10.36 12.84 -24.11
CA PHE A 216 -10.56 11.39 -24.20
C PHE A 216 -12.05 11.01 -23.98
N PRO A 217 -12.62 10.00 -24.69
CA PRO A 217 -12.04 9.22 -25.77
C PRO A 217 -12.33 9.85 -27.15
N THR A 218 -11.30 10.24 -27.88
CA THR A 218 -11.49 10.73 -29.28
C THR A 218 -11.27 9.61 -30.28
N ALA A 219 -10.03 9.15 -30.41
CA ALA A 219 -9.65 8.02 -31.24
C ALA A 219 -8.40 7.34 -30.66
N PRO A 220 -8.18 6.03 -30.92
CA PRO A 220 -6.97 5.37 -30.46
C PRO A 220 -5.72 6.05 -31.01
N GLY A 221 -4.86 6.55 -30.11
CA GLY A 221 -3.58 7.16 -30.49
C GLY A 221 -2.50 6.13 -30.81
N ALA A 222 -1.35 6.61 -31.29
CA ALA A 222 -0.19 5.75 -31.64
C ALA A 222 0.33 4.92 -30.46
N TYR A 223 0.20 5.42 -29.24
CA TYR A 223 0.64 4.76 -28.01
C TYR A 223 -0.43 3.87 -27.35
N THR A 224 -1.61 3.72 -28.01
CA THR A 224 -2.67 2.86 -27.47
C THR A 224 -2.31 1.40 -27.68
N THR A 225 -2.32 0.63 -26.60
CA THR A 225 -2.03 -0.80 -26.63
C THR A 225 -3.15 -1.61 -27.30
N PRO A 226 -2.94 -2.89 -27.62
CA PRO A 226 -4.02 -3.75 -28.14
C PRO A 226 -5.24 -3.80 -27.20
N ARG A 227 -5.04 -3.87 -25.89
CA ARG A 227 -6.13 -3.85 -24.89
C ARG A 227 -6.84 -2.49 -24.86
N GLY A 228 -6.09 -1.40 -24.94
CA GLY A 228 -6.67 -0.07 -25.07
C GLY A 228 -7.54 0.07 -26.32
N ARG A 229 -7.07 -0.43 -27.49
CA ARG A 229 -7.87 -0.45 -28.72
C ARG A 229 -9.15 -1.29 -28.59
N ALA A 230 -9.08 -2.44 -27.91
CA ALA A 230 -10.28 -3.24 -27.61
C ALA A 230 -11.28 -2.47 -26.75
N MET A 231 -10.80 -1.75 -25.72
CA MET A 231 -11.65 -0.87 -24.91
C MET A 231 -12.38 0.15 -25.77
N PHE A 232 -11.69 0.80 -26.72
CA PHE A 232 -12.34 1.74 -27.65
C PHE A 232 -13.41 1.09 -28.51
N ALA A 233 -13.14 -0.11 -29.04
CA ALA A 233 -14.08 -0.82 -29.90
C ALA A 233 -15.33 -1.28 -29.14
N ASP A 234 -15.16 -1.79 -27.94
CA ASP A 234 -16.21 -2.52 -27.23
C ASP A 234 -16.97 -1.64 -26.22
N HIS A 235 -16.31 -0.63 -25.64
CA HIS A 235 -16.83 0.10 -24.49
C HIS A 235 -16.96 1.62 -24.67
N VAL A 236 -16.60 2.17 -25.84
CA VAL A 236 -16.85 3.57 -26.15
C VAL A 236 -18.15 3.69 -26.91
N ARG A 237 -19.11 4.48 -26.39
CA ARG A 237 -20.39 4.81 -27.00
C ARG A 237 -20.72 6.27 -26.70
N ASP A 238 -21.23 6.96 -27.70
CA ASP A 238 -21.65 8.37 -27.59
C ASP A 238 -20.56 9.31 -27.02
N GLY A 239 -19.28 9.03 -27.37
CA GLY A 239 -18.15 9.82 -26.87
C GLY A 239 -17.76 9.58 -25.42
N GLU A 240 -18.30 8.55 -24.78
CA GLU A 240 -17.97 8.17 -23.42
C GLU A 240 -17.48 6.73 -23.35
N VAL A 241 -16.56 6.45 -22.43
CA VAL A 241 -16.14 5.09 -22.10
C VAL A 241 -16.96 4.56 -20.92
N ALA A 242 -17.63 3.42 -21.12
CA ALA A 242 -18.38 2.73 -20.07
C ALA A 242 -17.52 1.68 -19.40
N VAL A 243 -17.37 1.75 -18.07
CA VAL A 243 -16.58 0.80 -17.29
C VAL A 243 -17.37 -0.50 -17.12
N PRO A 244 -16.88 -1.64 -17.64
CA PRO A 244 -17.62 -2.89 -17.55
C PRO A 244 -17.58 -3.50 -16.14
N PRO A 245 -18.50 -4.43 -15.82
CA PRO A 245 -18.48 -5.17 -14.56
C PRO A 245 -17.15 -5.88 -14.31
N GLY A 246 -16.64 -5.79 -13.09
CA GLY A 246 -15.37 -6.42 -12.70
C GLY A 246 -14.11 -5.66 -13.10
N PHE A 247 -14.24 -4.46 -13.67
CA PHE A 247 -13.10 -3.65 -14.09
C PHE A 247 -13.08 -2.27 -13.45
N LEU A 248 -11.91 -1.64 -13.46
CA LEU A 248 -11.68 -0.29 -12.96
C LEU A 248 -11.07 0.57 -14.08
N PHE A 249 -11.43 1.84 -14.11
CA PHE A 249 -10.75 2.85 -14.93
C PHE A 249 -9.86 3.69 -14.00
N VAL A 250 -8.57 3.70 -14.26
CA VAL A 250 -7.60 4.35 -13.38
C VAL A 250 -6.75 5.37 -14.14
N MET A 251 -6.35 6.44 -13.46
CA MET A 251 -5.50 7.48 -14.02
C MET A 251 -4.38 7.85 -13.05
N GLY A 252 -3.27 8.38 -13.61
CA GLY A 252 -2.24 9.00 -12.79
C GLY A 252 -2.64 10.39 -12.32
N ASP A 253 -2.16 10.81 -11.14
CA ASP A 253 -2.37 12.17 -10.63
C ASP A 253 -1.61 13.20 -11.48
N ASN A 254 -0.44 12.82 -12.05
CA ASN A 254 0.29 13.59 -13.05
C ASN A 254 -0.28 13.26 -14.45
N ARG A 255 -1.33 13.96 -14.83
CA ARG A 255 -2.19 13.67 -15.99
C ARG A 255 -1.46 13.59 -17.31
N GLU A 256 -0.47 14.43 -17.54
CA GLU A 256 0.28 14.51 -18.78
C GLU A 256 1.49 13.57 -18.80
N ASN A 257 1.91 13.05 -17.65
CA ASN A 257 3.03 12.12 -17.54
C ASN A 257 2.60 10.79 -16.93
N SER A 258 1.53 10.22 -17.48
CA SER A 258 0.98 8.95 -16.99
C SER A 258 0.53 8.06 -18.15
N ALA A 259 1.15 6.89 -18.26
CA ALA A 259 0.56 5.78 -19.00
C ALA A 259 -0.48 5.10 -18.09
N ASP A 260 -1.77 5.26 -18.42
CA ASP A 260 -2.90 4.79 -17.62
C ASP A 260 -4.03 4.23 -18.48
N SER A 261 -5.23 4.08 -17.93
CA SER A 261 -6.36 3.46 -18.62
C SER A 261 -6.72 4.12 -19.96
N ARG A 262 -6.35 5.36 -20.16
CA ARG A 262 -6.52 6.04 -21.46
C ARG A 262 -5.75 5.34 -22.58
N TYR A 263 -4.63 4.69 -22.27
CA TYR A 263 -3.72 4.07 -23.23
C TYR A 263 -3.84 2.55 -23.32
N TRP A 264 -4.00 1.87 -22.16
CA TRP A 264 -3.99 0.41 -22.10
C TRP A 264 -5.32 -0.21 -21.61
N GLY A 265 -6.36 0.61 -21.36
CA GLY A 265 -7.69 0.13 -21.03
C GLY A 265 -7.91 -0.12 -19.54
N PHE A 266 -8.79 -1.07 -19.23
CA PHE A 266 -9.25 -1.33 -17.88
C PHE A 266 -8.32 -2.23 -17.07
N VAL A 267 -8.35 -2.05 -15.73
CA VAL A 267 -7.72 -2.95 -14.75
C VAL A 267 -8.76 -3.93 -14.24
N PRO A 268 -8.53 -5.25 -14.31
CA PRO A 268 -9.41 -6.20 -13.64
C PRO A 268 -9.40 -5.96 -12.12
N ARG A 269 -10.56 -5.84 -11.51
CA ARG A 269 -10.71 -5.59 -10.05
C ARG A 269 -9.98 -6.64 -9.21
N GLU A 270 -9.99 -7.89 -9.64
CA GLU A 270 -9.38 -9.03 -8.99
C GLU A 270 -7.84 -8.97 -8.96
N THR A 271 -7.22 -8.20 -9.87
CA THR A 271 -5.77 -8.04 -9.92
C THR A 271 -5.24 -6.96 -8.98
N VAL A 272 -6.10 -6.21 -8.31
CA VAL A 272 -5.69 -5.19 -7.35
C VAL A 272 -4.99 -5.83 -6.16
N LEU A 273 -3.71 -5.53 -5.99
CA LEU A 273 -2.85 -6.08 -4.94
C LEU A 273 -3.11 -5.43 -3.58
N GLY A 274 -3.47 -4.15 -3.57
CA GLY A 274 -3.71 -3.45 -2.31
C GLY A 274 -3.71 -1.93 -2.44
N LYS A 275 -3.69 -1.28 -1.27
CA LYS A 275 -3.73 0.18 -1.11
C LYS A 275 -2.45 0.70 -0.45
N PRO A 276 -1.82 1.76 -0.98
CA PRO A 276 -0.70 2.41 -0.30
C PRO A 276 -1.12 2.94 1.08
N LEU A 277 -0.38 2.57 2.12
CA LEU A 277 -0.63 2.98 3.50
C LEU A 277 0.20 4.18 3.92
N VAL A 278 1.51 4.06 3.72
CA VAL A 278 2.48 5.04 4.19
C VAL A 278 3.75 4.97 3.36
N VAL A 279 4.33 6.12 3.07
CA VAL A 279 5.69 6.24 2.58
C VAL A 279 6.60 6.09 3.80
N TYR A 280 7.22 4.92 3.99
CA TYR A 280 8.05 4.68 5.16
C TYR A 280 9.46 5.25 5.01
N TRP A 281 9.89 5.48 3.79
CA TRP A 281 11.16 6.09 3.44
C TRP A 281 11.09 6.71 2.04
N SER A 282 11.81 7.79 1.81
CA SER A 282 11.88 8.45 0.50
C SER A 282 13.32 8.85 0.22
N TYR A 283 13.87 8.35 -0.90
CA TYR A 283 15.24 8.58 -1.30
C TYR A 283 15.30 9.28 -2.65
N ASP A 284 16.08 10.36 -2.73
CA ASP A 284 16.22 11.14 -3.96
C ASP A 284 17.29 10.53 -4.86
N ALA A 285 16.84 9.61 -5.74
CA ALA A 285 17.68 8.96 -6.73
C ALA A 285 16.90 8.78 -8.03
N PRO A 286 17.58 8.77 -9.19
CA PRO A 286 16.94 8.46 -10.47
C PRO A 286 16.45 7.01 -10.49
N THR A 287 15.45 6.73 -11.34
CA THR A 287 14.79 5.41 -11.43
C THR A 287 15.79 4.26 -11.62
N ASN A 288 16.79 4.44 -12.48
CA ASN A 288 17.78 3.39 -12.77
C ASN A 288 18.54 2.96 -11.51
N ASP A 289 18.87 3.90 -10.63
CA ASP A 289 19.59 3.62 -9.38
C ASP A 289 18.71 2.94 -8.33
N LEU A 290 17.37 3.05 -8.46
CA LEU A 290 16.41 2.46 -7.55
C LEU A 290 16.08 1.00 -7.89
N GLU A 291 16.24 0.61 -9.14
CA GLU A 291 15.96 -0.75 -9.64
C GLU A 291 17.18 -1.67 -9.59
N ASP A 292 18.39 -1.11 -9.66
CA ASP A 292 19.66 -1.87 -9.68
C ASP A 292 20.20 -2.15 -8.27
N TRP A 293 20.05 -3.39 -7.83
CA TRP A 293 20.61 -3.90 -6.56
C TRP A 293 22.09 -4.29 -6.74
N ASN A 294 22.97 -3.32 -6.93
CA ASN A 294 24.41 -3.57 -7.06
C ASN A 294 25.20 -2.97 -5.88
N VAL A 295 26.48 -3.36 -5.75
CA VAL A 295 27.33 -2.89 -4.65
C VAL A 295 27.49 -1.37 -4.67
N ALA A 296 27.53 -0.74 -5.86
CA ALA A 296 27.63 0.70 -6.00
C ALA A 296 26.41 1.42 -5.41
N HIS A 297 25.21 0.87 -5.59
CA HIS A 297 23.98 1.37 -4.97
C HIS A 297 24.07 1.35 -3.43
N PHE A 298 24.55 0.25 -2.83
CA PHE A 298 24.72 0.20 -1.37
C PHE A 298 25.75 1.20 -0.84
N VAL A 299 26.83 1.44 -1.60
CA VAL A 299 27.85 2.44 -1.24
C VAL A 299 27.26 3.84 -1.34
N ASP A 300 26.54 4.16 -2.42
CA ASP A 300 25.85 5.45 -2.58
C ASP A 300 24.85 5.68 -1.44
N LEU A 301 24.07 4.66 -1.13
CA LEU A 301 23.10 4.70 -0.04
C LEU A 301 23.77 4.99 1.31
N ALA A 302 24.88 4.30 1.61
CA ALA A 302 25.60 4.50 2.87
C ALA A 302 26.22 5.90 2.97
N GLN A 303 26.73 6.44 1.86
CA GLN A 303 27.38 7.76 1.82
C GLN A 303 26.36 8.91 1.85
N HIS A 304 25.20 8.73 1.20
CA HIS A 304 24.21 9.80 1.00
C HIS A 304 22.89 9.59 1.76
N PHE A 305 22.82 8.62 2.64
CA PHE A 305 21.58 8.30 3.38
C PHE A 305 20.96 9.54 4.04
N PHE A 306 21.75 10.34 4.72
CA PHE A 306 21.25 11.54 5.43
C PHE A 306 20.99 12.73 4.50
N THR A 307 21.70 12.84 3.39
CA THR A 307 21.63 14.00 2.49
C THR A 307 20.59 13.84 1.38
N ARG A 308 20.36 12.60 0.90
CA ARG A 308 19.38 12.31 -0.14
C ARG A 308 18.07 11.74 0.39
N THR A 309 17.97 11.41 1.68
CA THR A 309 16.69 11.05 2.27
C THR A 309 15.81 12.29 2.41
N ARG A 310 14.62 12.22 1.83
CA ARG A 310 13.58 13.25 1.94
C ARG A 310 12.80 13.02 3.23
N TRP A 311 13.31 13.54 4.34
CA TRP A 311 12.78 13.35 5.68
C TRP A 311 11.36 13.89 5.85
N ASP A 312 11.00 14.94 5.10
CA ASP A 312 9.67 15.53 5.05
C ASP A 312 8.60 14.59 4.47
N ARG A 313 9.04 13.57 3.72
CA ARG A 313 8.16 12.56 3.14
C ARG A 313 8.12 11.26 3.93
N THR A 314 9.03 11.05 4.85
CA THR A 314 9.06 9.86 5.70
C THR A 314 7.84 9.85 6.62
N PHE A 315 7.09 8.73 6.61
CA PHE A 315 5.78 8.55 7.26
C PHE A 315 4.63 9.37 6.66
N LEU A 316 4.79 9.88 5.43
CA LEU A 316 3.70 10.50 4.68
C LEU A 316 2.63 9.44 4.36
N ILE A 317 1.37 9.79 4.62
CA ILE A 317 0.24 8.95 4.25
C ILE A 317 -0.29 9.43 2.89
N PRO A 318 -0.25 8.57 1.85
CA PRO A 318 -0.81 8.91 0.56
C PRO A 318 -2.30 9.23 0.66
N ARG A 319 -2.72 10.34 0.08
CA ARG A 319 -4.10 10.81 0.21
C ARG A 319 -4.99 10.14 -0.83
N SER A 320 -5.80 9.18 -0.39
CA SER A 320 -6.99 8.76 -1.14
C SER A 320 -8.06 9.82 -0.95
N GLN A 321 -8.32 10.59 -1.98
CA GLN A 321 -9.37 11.60 -2.00
C GLN A 321 -10.29 11.32 -3.18
N ALA A 322 -11.58 11.13 -2.89
CA ALA A 322 -12.58 11.14 -3.95
C ALA A 322 -12.64 12.58 -4.54
N ALA A 323 -12.76 12.66 -5.86
CA ALA A 323 -13.08 13.91 -6.51
C ALA A 323 -14.46 14.40 -6.04
N GLN A 324 -14.60 15.72 -5.87
CA GLN A 324 -15.89 16.31 -5.55
C GLN A 324 -16.66 16.49 -6.87
N GLU A 325 -17.91 16.02 -6.91
CA GLU A 325 -18.79 16.28 -8.04
C GLU A 325 -19.32 17.72 -7.92
N THR A 326 -19.12 18.54 -8.93
CA THR A 326 -19.83 19.81 -9.00
C THR A 326 -21.31 19.53 -9.11
N GLY A 327 -22.09 19.97 -8.10
CA GLY A 327 -23.54 19.88 -8.16
C GLY A 327 -24.02 20.52 -9.43
N GLY A 328 -24.74 19.75 -10.27
CA GLY A 328 -25.41 20.28 -11.43
C GLY A 328 -26.39 21.36 -10.96
N GLY A 329 -26.06 22.62 -11.22
CA GLY A 329 -27.07 23.67 -11.14
C GLY A 329 -28.18 23.30 -12.11
N GLN A 330 -29.38 23.31 -11.60
CA GLN A 330 -30.63 23.22 -12.38
C GLN A 330 -30.70 24.39 -13.34
#